data_411945f173b0f4e96e17f3e84d063b2e
#
_entry.id   411945f173b0f4e96e17f3e84d063b2e
#
_cell.length_a   1.000
_cell.length_b   1.000
_cell.length_c   1.000
_cell.angle_alpha   90.00
_cell.angle_beta   90.00
_cell.angle_gamma   90.00
#
_symmetry.space_group_name_H-M   'P 1'
#
loop_
_entity.id
_entity.type
_entity.pdbx_description
1 polymer ?
#
loop_
_entity_poly.entity_id
_entity_poly.type
_entity_poly.pdbx_seq_one_letter_code
_entity_poly.pdbx_strand_id
1 'polypeptide(L)'
;AYMRDQAIRKIKASADMYDCQVDIVKAGEATEFKPDQEAIELAYIAARNVTTEELARPLGLKLGSEDCTIMLRRVQQHGGKGTFVVFGCRTSAGHHQRHFDFDEDVIGIALRFYQNLIPMIVGIK
;
A
#
# COMPACT_ATOMS: atom_id res chain seq x y z
N ALA A 1 -10.43 -10.71 -9.56
CA ALA A 1 -11.19 -11.34 -10.65
C ALA A 1 -12.67 -11.49 -10.29
N TYR A 2 -13.06 -12.33 -9.32
CA TYR A 2 -14.47 -12.64 -9.02
C TYR A 2 -15.38 -11.42 -8.77
N MET A 3 -14.99 -10.49 -7.88
CA MET A 3 -15.81 -9.31 -7.57
C MET A 3 -16.04 -8.42 -8.79
N ARG A 4 -14.99 -8.18 -9.59
CA ARG A 4 -15.09 -7.41 -10.83
C ARG A 4 -16.06 -8.07 -11.81
N ASP A 5 -15.91 -9.36 -12.03
CA ASP A 5 -16.73 -10.10 -13.00
C ASP A 5 -18.20 -10.12 -12.57
N GLN A 6 -18.47 -10.24 -11.25
CA GLN A 6 -19.82 -10.12 -10.71
C GLN A 6 -20.38 -8.69 -10.82
N ALA A 7 -19.57 -7.65 -10.62
CA ALA A 7 -20.00 -6.28 -10.81
C ALA A 7 -20.38 -6.00 -12.26
N ILE A 8 -19.53 -6.37 -13.21
CA ILE A 8 -19.80 -6.23 -14.65
C ILE A 8 -21.09 -6.95 -15.03
N ARG A 9 -21.27 -8.20 -14.57
CA ARG A 9 -22.47 -8.99 -14.84
C ARG A 9 -23.73 -8.28 -14.33
N LYS A 10 -23.71 -7.75 -13.12
CA LYS A 10 -24.85 -7.05 -12.52
C LYS A 10 -25.15 -5.75 -13.25
N ILE A 11 -24.13 -4.97 -13.61
CA ILE A 11 -24.30 -3.72 -14.36
C ILE A 11 -24.98 -3.99 -15.71
N LYS A 12 -24.51 -4.99 -16.45
CA LYS A 12 -25.11 -5.37 -17.73
C LYS A 12 -26.56 -5.82 -17.57
N ALA A 13 -26.83 -6.70 -16.61
CA ALA A 13 -28.20 -7.16 -16.34
C ALA A 13 -29.14 -6.02 -15.95
N SER A 14 -28.64 -5.04 -15.17
CA SER A 14 -29.44 -3.86 -14.83
C SER A 14 -29.76 -2.99 -16.04
N ALA A 15 -28.81 -2.81 -16.96
CA ALA A 15 -29.02 -2.08 -18.19
C ALA A 15 -30.08 -2.78 -19.07
N ASP A 16 -29.96 -4.11 -19.22
CA ASP A 16 -30.91 -4.93 -19.96
C ASP A 16 -32.34 -4.82 -19.40
N MET A 17 -32.50 -4.76 -18.07
CA MET A 17 -33.81 -4.59 -17.41
C MET A 17 -34.54 -3.30 -17.80
N TYR A 18 -33.82 -2.28 -18.23
CA TYR A 18 -34.37 -0.96 -18.57
C TYR A 18 -34.17 -0.61 -20.05
N ASP A 19 -33.88 -1.58 -20.90
CA ASP A 19 -33.58 -1.39 -22.31
C ASP A 19 -32.53 -0.31 -22.58
N CYS A 20 -31.52 -0.22 -21.69
CA CYS A 20 -30.43 0.75 -21.76
C CYS A 20 -29.17 0.11 -22.30
N GLN A 21 -28.41 0.88 -23.08
CA GLN A 21 -27.04 0.52 -23.43
C GLN A 21 -26.09 0.91 -22.30
N VAL A 22 -25.08 0.08 -22.05
CA VAL A 22 -24.03 0.37 -21.07
C VAL A 22 -22.65 0.18 -21.66
N ASP A 23 -21.80 1.16 -21.49
CA ASP A 23 -20.37 1.06 -21.78
C ASP A 23 -19.58 1.03 -20.47
N ILE A 24 -18.65 0.08 -20.35
CA ILE A 24 -17.86 -0.14 -19.12
C ILE A 24 -16.39 0.03 -19.44
N VAL A 25 -15.82 1.12 -18.95
CA VAL A 25 -14.39 1.42 -19.11
C VAL A 25 -13.65 1.09 -17.83
N LYS A 26 -12.57 0.32 -17.95
CA LYS A 26 -11.66 0.05 -16.82
C LYS A 26 -10.69 1.23 -16.67
N ALA A 27 -10.87 2.03 -15.62
CA ALA A 27 -10.03 3.18 -15.33
C ALA A 27 -8.81 2.85 -14.44
N GLY A 28 -8.90 1.80 -13.61
CA GLY A 28 -7.81 1.40 -12.73
C GLY A 28 -8.05 0.04 -12.08
N GLU A 29 -7.06 -0.46 -11.41
CA GLU A 29 -7.13 -1.72 -10.65
C GLU A 29 -6.19 -1.66 -9.45
N ALA A 30 -6.63 -2.23 -8.34
CA ALA A 30 -5.80 -2.58 -7.20
C ALA A 30 -6.02 -4.06 -6.88
N THR A 31 -5.04 -4.71 -6.28
CA THR A 31 -5.14 -6.13 -5.93
C THR A 31 -5.02 -6.30 -4.41
N GLU A 32 -5.61 -7.37 -3.91
CA GLU A 32 -5.34 -7.80 -2.54
C GLU A 32 -3.83 -8.04 -2.39
N PHE A 33 -3.28 -7.53 -1.33
CA PHE A 33 -1.89 -7.71 -0.94
C PHE A 33 -1.82 -8.29 0.47
N LYS A 34 -1.12 -9.41 0.59
CA LYS A 34 -0.79 -10.01 1.88
C LYS A 34 0.72 -9.84 2.10
N PRO A 35 1.14 -9.02 3.06
CA PRO A 35 2.55 -8.79 3.31
C PRO A 35 3.24 -10.05 3.83
N ASP A 36 4.52 -10.20 3.52
CA ASP A 36 5.35 -11.29 4.02
C ASP A 36 5.84 -10.96 5.43
N GLN A 37 5.69 -11.92 6.33
CA GLN A 37 6.03 -11.76 7.75
C GLN A 37 7.51 -11.38 7.94
N GLU A 38 8.42 -12.02 7.22
CA GLU A 38 9.84 -11.71 7.26
C GLU A 38 10.16 -10.27 6.82
N ALA A 39 9.46 -9.76 5.81
CA ALA A 39 9.62 -8.38 5.37
C ALA A 39 9.07 -7.38 6.41
N ILE A 40 7.98 -7.74 7.11
CA ILE A 40 7.46 -6.96 8.25
C ILE A 40 8.50 -6.89 9.37
N GLU A 41 9.10 -8.01 9.74
CA GLU A 41 10.07 -8.10 10.83
C GLU A 41 11.32 -7.27 10.54
N LEU A 42 11.88 -7.37 9.33
CA LEU A 42 13.01 -6.54 8.90
C LEU A 42 12.68 -5.05 8.94
N ALA A 43 11.51 -4.67 8.41
CA ALA A 43 11.06 -3.28 8.45
C ALA A 43 10.85 -2.78 9.89
N TYR A 44 10.32 -3.62 10.77
CA TYR A 44 10.13 -3.29 12.18
C TYR A 44 11.46 -3.06 12.90
N ILE A 45 12.45 -3.94 12.69
CA ILE A 45 13.80 -3.77 13.27
C ILE A 45 14.44 -2.46 12.78
N ALA A 46 14.37 -2.19 11.46
CA ALA A 46 14.89 -0.95 10.89
C ALA A 46 14.20 0.29 11.47
N ALA A 47 12.88 0.23 11.67
CA ALA A 47 12.12 1.33 12.26
C ALA A 47 12.51 1.60 13.71
N ARG A 48 12.73 0.57 14.52
CA ARG A 48 13.15 0.71 15.92
C ARG A 48 14.52 1.36 16.08
N ASN A 49 15.37 1.28 15.08
CA ASN A 49 16.67 1.95 15.08
C ASN A 49 16.57 3.46 14.83
N VAL A 50 15.41 3.96 14.40
CA VAL A 50 15.19 5.38 14.05
C VAL A 50 14.14 6.07 14.91
N THR A 51 13.28 5.32 15.60
CA THR A 51 12.20 5.85 16.43
C THR A 51 11.92 4.98 17.65
N THR A 52 11.02 5.42 18.52
CA THR A 52 10.63 4.66 19.71
C THR A 52 9.74 3.47 19.38
N GLU A 53 9.70 2.48 20.27
CA GLU A 53 8.85 1.30 20.12
C GLU A 53 7.36 1.64 20.00
N GLU A 54 6.89 2.68 20.68
CA GLU A 54 5.51 3.13 20.62
C GLU A 54 5.10 3.63 19.21
N LEU A 55 6.07 4.20 18.49
CA LEU A 55 5.87 4.75 17.15
C LEU A 55 6.15 3.73 16.04
N ALA A 56 7.09 2.81 16.25
CA ALA A 56 7.38 1.72 15.33
C ALA A 56 6.56 0.49 15.70
N ARG A 57 5.46 0.26 15.04
CA ARG A 57 4.60 -0.90 15.30
C ARG A 57 3.98 -1.45 14.01
N PRO A 58 3.80 -2.78 13.91
CA PRO A 58 2.99 -3.34 12.86
C PRO A 58 1.55 -2.85 13.03
N LEU A 59 1.07 -2.10 12.05
CA LEU A 59 -0.30 -1.65 12.03
C LEU A 59 -1.09 -2.56 11.09
N GLY A 60 -2.12 -3.21 11.60
CA GLY A 60 -3.15 -3.82 10.78
C GLY A 60 -4.05 -2.74 10.16
N LEU A 61 -3.43 -1.77 9.48
CA LEU A 61 -4.16 -0.69 8.82
C LEU A 61 -5.01 -1.28 7.72
N LYS A 62 -6.31 -1.08 7.81
CA LYS A 62 -7.21 -1.19 6.66
C LYS A 62 -7.01 0.07 5.82
N LEU A 63 -5.91 0.10 5.10
CA LEU A 63 -5.69 1.08 4.04
C LEU A 63 -6.73 0.83 2.95
N GLY A 64 -7.15 1.88 2.28
CA GLY A 64 -7.98 1.78 1.08
C GLY A 64 -7.30 0.94 -0.02
N SER A 65 -7.75 1.07 -1.24
CA SER A 65 -7.07 0.44 -2.37
C SER A 65 -5.81 1.22 -2.74
N GLU A 66 -4.70 0.50 -2.85
CA GLU A 66 -3.39 1.04 -3.22
C GLU A 66 -2.89 0.36 -4.49
N ASP A 67 -2.54 1.13 -5.51
CA ASP A 67 -2.04 0.61 -6.79
C ASP A 67 -0.65 -0.01 -6.67
N CYS A 68 0.19 0.44 -5.72
CA CYS A 68 1.48 -0.17 -5.42
C CYS A 68 1.38 -1.65 -5.02
N THR A 69 0.20 -2.13 -4.60
CA THR A 69 -0.03 -3.54 -4.30
C THR A 69 0.18 -4.44 -5.50
N ILE A 70 -0.01 -3.93 -6.71
CA ILE A 70 0.27 -4.65 -7.96
C ILE A 70 1.77 -4.91 -8.10
N MET A 71 2.60 -3.91 -7.81
CA MET A 71 4.07 -4.04 -7.86
C MET A 71 4.58 -5.01 -6.81
N LEU A 72 4.10 -4.89 -5.57
CA LEU A 72 4.46 -5.80 -4.47
C LEU A 72 4.07 -7.24 -4.78
N ARG A 73 2.86 -7.45 -5.30
CA ARG A 73 2.42 -8.78 -5.74
C ARG A 73 3.29 -9.33 -6.87
N ARG A 74 3.73 -8.47 -7.80
CA ARG A 74 4.66 -8.88 -8.86
C ARG A 74 6.00 -9.36 -8.29
N VAL A 75 6.54 -8.67 -7.28
CA VAL A 75 7.75 -9.11 -6.56
C VAL A 75 7.54 -10.49 -5.94
N GLN A 76 6.43 -10.70 -5.23
CA GLN A 76 6.10 -11.99 -4.61
C GLN A 76 5.96 -13.12 -5.63
N GLN A 77 5.34 -12.86 -6.78
CA GLN A 77 5.20 -13.84 -7.86
C GLN A 77 6.54 -14.30 -8.44
N HIS A 78 7.61 -13.53 -8.27
CA HIS A 78 8.98 -13.86 -8.69
C HIS A 78 9.85 -14.37 -7.53
N GLY A 79 9.22 -14.79 -6.42
CA GLY A 79 9.93 -15.34 -5.27
C GLY A 79 10.54 -14.30 -4.32
N GLY A 80 10.33 -13.01 -4.58
CA GLY A 80 10.71 -11.94 -3.65
C GLY A 80 9.70 -11.80 -2.52
N LYS A 81 10.07 -11.02 -1.50
CA LYS A 81 9.23 -10.70 -0.36
C LYS A 81 8.93 -9.22 -0.32
N GLY A 82 7.76 -8.85 0.20
CA GLY A 82 7.35 -7.45 0.24
C GLY A 82 6.44 -7.13 1.41
N THR A 83 6.54 -5.90 1.86
CA THR A 83 5.62 -5.30 2.82
C THR A 83 5.37 -3.85 2.46
N PHE A 84 4.39 -3.26 3.10
CA PHE A 84 4.04 -1.85 2.95
C PHE A 84 4.40 -1.11 4.24
N VAL A 85 5.10 0.01 4.12
CA VAL A 85 5.49 0.86 5.25
C VAL A 85 4.85 2.22 5.10
N VAL A 86 4.22 2.71 6.16
CA VAL A 86 3.62 4.04 6.21
C VAL A 86 4.41 4.89 7.20
N PHE A 87 4.90 6.02 6.74
CA PHE A 87 5.50 7.04 7.59
C PHE A 87 4.42 8.05 7.98
N GLY A 88 3.97 7.97 9.23
CA GLY A 88 2.96 8.88 9.76
C GLY A 88 3.56 10.23 10.15
N CYS A 89 2.88 11.31 9.80
CA CYS A 89 3.23 12.67 10.22
C CYS A 89 1.96 13.51 10.42
N ARG A 90 2.12 14.75 10.87
CA ARG A 90 1.03 15.72 10.87
C ARG A 90 0.74 16.16 9.45
N THR A 91 -0.55 16.25 9.13
CA THR A 91 -1.01 16.74 7.83
C THR A 91 -1.94 17.93 8.02
N SER A 92 -1.92 18.87 7.08
CA SER A 92 -2.79 20.06 7.09
C SER A 92 -4.24 19.73 6.75
N ALA A 93 -4.46 18.65 5.98
CA ALA A 93 -5.76 18.18 5.53
C ALA A 93 -5.72 16.66 5.28
N GLY A 94 -6.87 16.06 4.98
CA GLY A 94 -6.94 14.65 4.58
C GLY A 94 -6.33 14.41 3.20
N HIS A 95 -6.00 13.14 2.93
CA HIS A 95 -5.50 12.70 1.61
C HIS A 95 -6.47 13.13 0.50
N HIS A 96 -5.93 13.46 -0.67
CA HIS A 96 -6.67 13.90 -1.87
C HIS A 96 -7.44 15.22 -1.72
N GLN A 97 -7.18 16.01 -0.67
CA GLN A 97 -7.75 17.35 -0.51
C GLN A 97 -6.83 18.41 -1.09
N ARG A 98 -7.42 19.50 -1.61
CA ARG A 98 -6.68 20.59 -2.30
C ARG A 98 -5.60 21.23 -1.44
N HIS A 99 -5.79 21.30 -0.14
CA HIS A 99 -4.87 21.93 0.81
C HIS A 99 -4.05 20.89 1.59
N PHE A 100 -3.95 19.66 1.06
CA PHE A 100 -3.12 18.64 1.67
C PHE A 100 -1.65 19.08 1.63
N ASP A 101 -1.03 19.01 2.79
CA ASP A 101 0.40 19.20 2.99
C ASP A 101 0.82 18.34 4.19
N PHE A 102 2.09 18.05 4.31
CA PHE A 102 2.62 17.17 5.35
C PHE A 102 3.89 17.75 5.98
N ASP A 103 4.17 17.33 7.21
CA ASP A 103 5.37 17.72 7.95
C ASP A 103 6.60 17.07 7.30
N GLU A 104 7.44 17.85 6.63
CA GLU A 104 8.61 17.39 5.86
C GLU A 104 9.70 16.75 6.73
N ASP A 105 9.70 16.96 8.05
CA ASP A 105 10.64 16.30 8.97
C ASP A 105 10.54 14.77 8.89
N VAL A 106 9.40 14.24 8.44
CA VAL A 106 9.21 12.80 8.21
C VAL A 106 10.14 12.24 7.13
N ILE A 107 10.58 13.06 6.17
CA ILE A 107 11.52 12.66 5.11
C ILE A 107 12.86 12.23 5.72
N GLY A 108 13.34 12.97 6.72
CA GLY A 108 14.56 12.62 7.45
C GLY A 108 14.44 11.30 8.23
N ILE A 109 13.27 11.01 8.76
CA ILE A 109 12.96 9.72 9.43
C ILE A 109 12.97 8.59 8.38
N ALA A 110 12.28 8.77 7.26
CA ALA A 110 12.23 7.80 6.18
C ALA A 110 13.62 7.49 5.62
N LEU A 111 14.46 8.51 5.42
CA LEU A 111 15.83 8.33 4.95
C LEU A 111 16.65 7.46 5.92
N ARG A 112 16.62 7.76 7.21
CA ARG A 112 17.31 6.94 8.24
C ARG A 112 16.77 5.52 8.30
N PHE A 113 15.48 5.33 8.14
CA PHE A 113 14.87 4.01 8.07
C PHE A 113 15.46 3.18 6.92
N TYR A 114 15.53 3.72 5.70
CA TYR A 114 16.09 3.03 4.55
C TYR A 114 17.60 2.80 4.68
N GLN A 115 18.33 3.72 5.29
CA GLN A 115 19.75 3.54 5.61
C GLN A 115 20.00 2.36 6.56
N ASN A 116 19.06 2.06 7.45
CA ASN A 116 19.11 0.87 8.31
C ASN A 116 18.62 -0.39 7.59
N LEU A 117 17.56 -0.30 6.79
CA LEU A 117 16.92 -1.45 6.15
C LEU A 117 17.77 -2.04 5.02
N ILE A 118 18.34 -1.20 4.14
CA ILE A 118 19.06 -1.64 2.94
C ILE A 118 20.22 -2.58 3.27
N PRO A 119 21.14 -2.27 4.21
CA PRO A 119 22.22 -3.19 4.59
C PRO A 119 21.72 -4.54 5.08
N MET A 120 20.59 -4.58 5.78
CA MET A 120 20.01 -5.82 6.29
C MET A 120 19.50 -6.73 5.15
N ILE A 121 18.99 -6.12 4.07
CA ILE A 121 18.47 -6.86 2.91
C ILE A 121 19.62 -7.37 2.02
N VAL A 122 20.64 -6.53 1.78
CA VAL A 122 21.73 -6.88 0.86
C VAL A 122 22.92 -7.57 1.55
N GLY A 123 22.86 -7.77 2.87
CA GLY A 123 23.90 -8.45 3.63
C GLY A 123 25.22 -7.67 3.76
N ILE A 124 25.20 -6.37 3.58
CA ILE A 124 26.36 -5.50 3.84
C ILE A 124 26.48 -5.29 5.36
N LYS A 125 27.63 -5.67 5.90
CA LYS A 125 28.00 -5.43 7.31
C LYS A 125 28.71 -4.11 7.46
#